data_c916e57f1a56f45371f43264f4be7440
#
_entry.id   c916e57f1a56f45371f43264f4be7440
#
_cell.length_a   1.000
_cell.length_b   1.000
_cell.length_c   1.000
_cell.angle_alpha   90.00
_cell.angle_beta   90.00
_cell.angle_gamma   90.00
#
_symmetry.space_group_name_H-M   'P 1'
#
loop_
_entity.id
_entity.type
_entity.pdbx_description
1 polymer ?
#
loop_
_entity_poly.entity_id
_entity_poly.type
_entity_poly.pdbx_seq_one_letter_code
_entity_poly.pdbx_strand_id
1 'polypeptide(L)'
;MKQHKWWLVVEGIEDADKSGLINYGLAGKYRSYSKLKKVVWKWYKQHLGRKDLKTREKLILYALCERYSAQDFSSHDAVSYLALMVGMHRHTVSKGIQNLMDLNILWCAIDGERKVLRSLKAGVQHKHFLLVGLGVMLEEESRED
;
A
#
# COMPACT_ATOMS: atom_id res chain seq x y z
N MET A 1 -9.82 25.72 -4.56
CA MET A 1 -8.71 25.41 -3.65
C MET A 1 -8.29 23.96 -3.84
N LYS A 2 -7.03 23.74 -4.11
CA LYS A 2 -6.55 22.37 -4.27
C LYS A 2 -6.55 21.64 -2.94
N GLN A 3 -7.17 20.48 -2.92
CA GLN A 3 -7.14 19.63 -1.76
C GLN A 3 -5.71 19.16 -1.50
N HIS A 4 -5.22 19.37 -0.29
CA HIS A 4 -3.87 18.96 0.08
C HIS A 4 -3.81 17.45 0.25
N LYS A 5 -2.92 16.80 -0.49
CA LYS A 5 -2.76 15.36 -0.37
C LYS A 5 -1.84 15.06 0.82
N TRP A 6 -2.34 14.25 1.74
CA TRP A 6 -1.66 13.96 3.00
C TRP A 6 -0.25 13.37 2.80
N TRP A 7 -0.08 12.58 1.77
CA TRP A 7 1.20 11.89 1.53
C TRP A 7 2.33 12.82 1.11
N LEU A 8 2.04 14.03 0.65
CA LEU A 8 3.06 14.99 0.27
C LEU A 8 3.91 15.43 1.46
N VAL A 9 3.36 15.30 2.65
CA VAL A 9 4.01 15.75 3.88
C VAL A 9 4.35 14.60 4.82
N VAL A 10 4.16 13.35 4.37
CA VAL A 10 4.44 12.18 5.20
C VAL A 10 5.94 11.94 5.27
N GLU A 11 6.46 11.84 6.49
CA GLU A 11 7.86 11.49 6.75
C GLU A 11 8.02 9.98 6.77
N GLY A 12 9.21 9.49 6.44
CA GLY A 12 9.53 8.07 6.49
C GLY A 12 9.24 7.31 5.22
N ILE A 13 8.74 7.98 4.19
CA ILE A 13 8.59 7.40 2.85
C ILE A 13 9.81 7.81 2.02
N GLU A 14 10.44 6.87 1.36
CA GLU A 14 11.59 7.15 0.51
C GLU A 14 11.20 8.05 -0.67
N ASP A 15 12.15 8.86 -1.15
CA ASP A 15 11.89 9.85 -2.19
C ASP A 15 11.31 9.22 -3.47
N ALA A 16 11.80 8.06 -3.88
CA ALA A 16 11.29 7.38 -5.06
C ALA A 16 9.83 6.97 -4.89
N ASP A 17 9.45 6.50 -3.70
CA ASP A 17 8.05 6.15 -3.43
C ASP A 17 7.17 7.40 -3.35
N LYS A 18 7.69 8.52 -2.83
CA LYS A 18 6.97 9.80 -2.88
C LYS A 18 6.74 10.25 -4.32
N SER A 19 7.72 10.07 -5.19
CA SER A 19 7.56 10.39 -6.62
C SER A 19 6.43 9.57 -7.25
N GLY A 20 6.35 8.31 -6.91
CA GLY A 20 5.24 7.46 -7.36
C GLY A 20 3.89 7.98 -6.89
N LEU A 21 3.80 8.35 -5.60
CA LEU A 21 2.59 8.94 -5.04
C LEU A 21 2.18 10.21 -5.79
N ILE A 22 3.14 11.10 -6.03
CA ILE A 22 2.89 12.35 -6.75
C ILE A 22 2.39 12.07 -8.16
N ASN A 23 3.06 11.19 -8.88
CA ASN A 23 2.74 10.90 -10.27
C ASN A 23 1.34 10.32 -10.43
N TYR A 24 0.92 9.43 -9.53
CA TYR A 24 -0.41 8.80 -9.61
C TYR A 24 -1.48 9.58 -8.87
N GLY A 25 -1.14 10.14 -7.71
CA GLY A 25 -2.13 10.81 -6.87
C GLY A 25 -2.39 12.26 -7.23
N LEU A 26 -1.40 12.98 -7.77
CA LEU A 26 -1.52 14.42 -8.00
C LEU A 26 -1.38 14.84 -9.44
N ALA A 27 -0.32 14.42 -10.11
CA ALA A 27 -0.02 14.92 -11.44
C ALA A 27 -1.03 14.44 -12.49
N GLY A 28 -1.74 13.40 -12.20
CA GLY A 28 -2.67 12.81 -13.15
C GLY A 28 -2.00 12.28 -14.41
N LYS A 29 -0.67 12.31 -14.44
CA LYS A 29 0.12 11.88 -15.58
C LYS A 29 -0.04 10.40 -15.89
N TYR A 30 -0.24 9.62 -14.84
CA TYR A 30 -0.39 8.17 -14.94
C TYR A 30 -1.76 7.78 -14.47
N ARG A 31 -2.79 8.41 -15.03
CA ARG A 31 -4.17 8.18 -14.62
C ARG A 31 -4.69 6.80 -14.98
N SER A 32 -3.93 6.05 -15.76
CA SER A 32 -4.37 4.74 -16.15
C SER A 32 -4.38 3.81 -14.94
N TYR A 33 -5.58 3.50 -14.47
CA TYR A 33 -5.80 2.48 -13.46
C TYR A 33 -5.20 1.15 -13.91
N SER A 34 -5.30 0.86 -15.21
CA SER A 34 -4.74 -0.37 -15.79
C SER A 34 -3.23 -0.44 -15.62
N LYS A 35 -2.53 0.67 -15.83
CA LYS A 35 -1.08 0.71 -15.69
C LYS A 35 -0.67 0.50 -14.22
N LEU A 36 -1.35 1.17 -13.30
CA LEU A 36 -1.09 0.99 -11.88
C LEU A 36 -1.30 -0.47 -11.47
N LYS A 37 -2.44 -1.04 -11.87
CA LYS A 37 -2.76 -2.44 -11.53
C LYS A 37 -1.73 -3.41 -12.08
N LYS A 38 -1.26 -3.18 -13.30
CA LYS A 38 -0.21 -4.01 -13.89
C LYS A 38 1.05 -4.01 -13.02
N VAL A 39 1.48 -2.83 -12.57
CA VAL A 39 2.68 -2.73 -11.73
C VAL A 39 2.44 -3.27 -10.33
N VAL A 40 1.26 -3.06 -9.77
CA VAL A 40 0.87 -3.65 -8.48
C VAL A 40 0.99 -5.17 -8.53
N TRP A 41 0.50 -5.80 -9.60
CA TRP A 41 0.59 -7.27 -9.72
C TRP A 41 2.01 -7.76 -9.96
N LYS A 42 2.86 -7.00 -10.66
CA LYS A 42 4.29 -7.30 -10.75
C LYS A 42 4.95 -7.25 -9.37
N TRP A 43 4.61 -6.22 -8.61
CA TRP A 43 5.09 -6.06 -7.23
C TRP A 43 4.65 -7.25 -6.36
N TYR A 44 3.37 -7.63 -6.45
CA TYR A 44 2.84 -8.76 -5.69
C TYR A 44 3.58 -10.05 -6.03
N LYS A 45 3.81 -10.31 -7.32
CA LYS A 45 4.49 -11.53 -7.77
C LYS A 45 5.91 -11.63 -7.22
N GLN A 46 6.59 -10.51 -7.03
CA GLN A 46 7.92 -10.52 -6.43
C GLN A 46 7.91 -11.01 -4.98
N HIS A 47 6.80 -10.81 -4.28
CA HIS A 47 6.66 -11.26 -2.89
C HIS A 47 6.03 -12.65 -2.77
N LEU A 48 5.33 -13.10 -3.80
CA LEU A 48 4.57 -14.35 -3.76
C LEU A 48 5.46 -15.56 -3.50
N GLY A 49 6.68 -15.57 -4.01
CA GLY A 49 7.62 -16.67 -3.84
C GLY A 49 8.43 -16.62 -2.55
N ARG A 50 8.22 -15.65 -1.70
CA ARG A 50 9.01 -15.50 -0.47
C ARG A 50 8.70 -16.63 0.52
N LYS A 51 9.74 -17.21 1.08
CA LYS A 51 9.61 -18.29 2.06
C LYS A 51 9.34 -17.78 3.47
N ASP A 52 9.61 -16.49 3.72
CA ASP A 52 9.35 -15.85 5.01
C ASP A 52 7.91 -15.39 5.17
N LEU A 53 7.05 -15.57 4.15
CA LEU A 53 5.64 -15.26 4.23
C LEU A 53 4.82 -16.56 4.31
N LYS A 54 3.87 -16.57 5.25
CA LYS A 54 2.89 -17.65 5.36
C LYS A 54 1.82 -17.49 4.26
N THR A 55 1.16 -18.59 3.94
CA THR A 55 0.07 -18.59 2.93
C THR A 55 -0.98 -17.54 3.26
N ARG A 56 -1.39 -17.43 4.53
CA ARG A 56 -2.39 -16.44 4.94
C ARG A 56 -1.90 -15.00 4.75
N GLU A 57 -0.60 -14.76 4.95
CA GLU A 57 -0.01 -13.43 4.74
C GLU A 57 0.00 -13.07 3.27
N LYS A 58 0.29 -14.04 2.40
CA LYS A 58 0.22 -13.83 0.95
C LYS A 58 -1.19 -13.53 0.49
N LEU A 59 -2.20 -14.17 1.09
CA LEU A 59 -3.61 -13.92 0.77
C LEU A 59 -4.04 -12.53 1.24
N ILE A 60 -3.61 -12.12 2.42
CA ILE A 60 -3.88 -10.77 2.93
C ILE A 60 -3.25 -9.73 2.01
N LEU A 61 -2.01 -9.96 1.59
CA LEU A 61 -1.31 -9.07 0.67
C LEU A 61 -2.03 -8.99 -0.68
N TYR A 62 -2.56 -10.11 -1.17
CA TYR A 62 -3.38 -10.15 -2.37
C TYR A 62 -4.58 -9.22 -2.24
N ALA A 63 -5.30 -9.29 -1.11
CA ALA A 63 -6.48 -8.45 -0.88
C ALA A 63 -6.09 -6.97 -0.88
N LEU A 64 -4.99 -6.61 -0.25
CA LEU A 64 -4.49 -5.23 -0.24
C LEU A 64 -4.15 -4.76 -1.66
N CYS A 65 -3.54 -5.60 -2.47
CA CYS A 65 -3.21 -5.28 -3.85
C CYS A 65 -4.48 -5.12 -4.70
N GLU A 66 -5.46 -5.99 -4.51
CA GLU A 66 -6.74 -5.91 -5.22
C GLU A 66 -7.46 -4.61 -4.93
N ARG A 67 -7.35 -4.12 -3.70
CA ARG A 67 -8.04 -2.91 -3.26
C ARG A 67 -7.17 -1.65 -3.33
N TYR A 68 -6.02 -1.73 -3.98
CA TYR A 68 -5.14 -0.57 -4.11
C TYR A 68 -5.78 0.48 -5.01
N SER A 69 -5.89 1.70 -4.50
CA SER A 69 -6.56 2.81 -5.18
C SER A 69 -5.56 3.68 -5.93
N ALA A 70 -5.83 3.95 -7.21
CA ALA A 70 -5.03 4.88 -7.99
C ALA A 70 -5.21 6.32 -7.50
N GLN A 71 -6.39 6.65 -6.99
CA GLN A 71 -6.70 7.99 -6.51
C GLN A 71 -5.89 8.36 -5.27
N ASP A 72 -5.82 7.44 -4.30
CA ASP A 72 -5.12 7.66 -3.04
C ASP A 72 -3.72 7.09 -3.01
N PHE A 73 -3.39 6.26 -3.98
CA PHE A 73 -2.14 5.50 -4.05
C PHE A 73 -1.92 4.70 -2.76
N SER A 74 -2.96 4.02 -2.33
CA SER A 74 -2.92 3.24 -1.10
C SER A 74 -4.10 2.28 -1.06
N SER A 75 -4.04 1.31 -0.15
CA SER A 75 -5.19 0.50 0.21
C SER A 75 -5.68 1.02 1.55
N HIS A 76 -6.94 1.45 1.61
CA HIS A 76 -7.50 2.11 2.80
C HIS A 76 -8.71 1.41 3.38
N ASP A 77 -8.98 0.18 2.97
CA ASP A 77 -10.09 -0.58 3.51
C ASP A 77 -9.84 -0.95 4.98
N ALA A 78 -10.92 -1.00 5.75
CA ALA A 78 -10.86 -1.43 7.14
C ALA A 78 -10.41 -2.89 7.24
N VAL A 79 -9.72 -3.23 8.32
CA VAL A 79 -9.27 -4.60 8.59
C VAL A 79 -10.46 -5.56 8.61
N SER A 80 -11.61 -5.14 9.14
CA SER A 80 -12.81 -5.97 9.15
C SER A 80 -13.29 -6.33 7.75
N TYR A 81 -13.19 -5.38 6.79
CA TYR A 81 -13.55 -5.64 5.41
C TYR A 81 -12.57 -6.59 4.73
N LEU A 82 -11.28 -6.39 4.96
CA LEU A 82 -10.24 -7.30 4.44
C LEU A 82 -10.45 -8.72 4.99
N ALA A 83 -10.79 -8.82 6.27
CA ALA A 83 -11.07 -10.12 6.90
C ALA A 83 -12.24 -10.82 6.22
N LEU A 84 -13.28 -10.08 5.90
CA LEU A 84 -14.43 -10.60 5.17
C LEU A 84 -14.03 -11.11 3.79
N MET A 85 -13.22 -10.35 3.06
CA MET A 85 -12.74 -10.71 1.73
C MET A 85 -11.95 -12.02 1.72
N VAL A 86 -11.09 -12.23 2.69
CA VAL A 86 -10.18 -13.38 2.73
C VAL A 86 -10.72 -14.54 3.56
N GLY A 87 -11.90 -14.39 4.16
CA GLY A 87 -12.51 -15.45 4.96
C GLY A 87 -11.75 -15.76 6.23
N MET A 88 -11.14 -14.76 6.86
CA MET A 88 -10.36 -14.91 8.08
C MET A 88 -10.94 -14.08 9.21
N HIS A 89 -10.60 -14.45 10.44
CA HIS A 89 -10.93 -13.63 11.59
C HIS A 89 -10.16 -12.32 11.56
N ARG A 90 -10.80 -11.22 11.98
CA ARG A 90 -10.20 -9.89 12.00
C ARG A 90 -8.85 -9.86 12.70
N HIS A 91 -8.75 -10.57 13.83
CA HIS A 91 -7.51 -10.64 14.61
C HIS A 91 -6.37 -11.27 13.79
N THR A 92 -6.68 -12.32 13.04
CA THR A 92 -5.71 -13.00 12.16
C THR A 92 -5.20 -12.05 11.08
N VAL A 93 -6.10 -11.26 10.50
CA VAL A 93 -5.72 -10.28 9.47
C VAL A 93 -4.83 -9.19 10.05
N SER A 94 -5.18 -8.64 11.23
CA SER A 94 -4.36 -7.62 11.90
C SER A 94 -2.96 -8.14 12.18
N LYS A 95 -2.86 -9.37 12.65
CA LYS A 95 -1.57 -10.00 12.94
C LYS A 95 -0.75 -10.21 11.67
N GLY A 96 -1.40 -10.63 10.59
CA GLY A 96 -0.75 -10.79 9.29
C GLY A 96 -0.24 -9.47 8.73
N ILE A 97 -1.02 -8.41 8.84
CA ILE A 97 -0.62 -7.07 8.42
C ILE A 97 0.60 -6.60 9.24
N GLN A 98 0.58 -6.83 10.56
CA GLN A 98 1.70 -6.46 11.41
C GLN A 98 2.98 -7.19 10.98
N ASN A 99 2.89 -8.48 10.66
CA ASN A 99 4.04 -9.23 10.18
C ASN A 99 4.57 -8.67 8.84
N LEU A 100 3.68 -8.29 7.93
CA LEU A 100 4.08 -7.66 6.68
C LEU A 100 4.77 -6.32 6.90
N MET A 101 4.31 -5.55 7.89
CA MET A 101 4.95 -4.30 8.28
C MET A 101 6.33 -4.54 8.90
N ASP A 102 6.44 -5.57 9.76
CA ASP A 102 7.71 -5.93 10.39
C ASP A 102 8.76 -6.34 9.35
N LEU A 103 8.34 -6.94 8.25
CA LEU A 103 9.21 -7.32 7.14
C LEU A 103 9.47 -6.17 6.15
N ASN A 104 8.96 -4.99 6.45
CA ASN A 104 9.07 -3.79 5.61
C ASN A 104 8.47 -3.98 4.21
N ILE A 105 7.40 -4.77 4.13
CA ILE A 105 6.65 -4.99 2.88
C ILE A 105 5.52 -3.96 2.77
N LEU A 106 4.95 -3.57 3.91
CA LEU A 106 3.91 -2.56 3.99
C LEU A 106 4.33 -1.42 4.91
N TRP A 107 3.90 -0.22 4.55
CA TRP A 107 3.89 0.92 5.47
C TRP A 107 2.44 1.29 5.76
N CYS A 108 2.20 1.86 6.93
CA CYS A 108 0.89 2.36 7.31
C CYS A 108 0.98 3.86 7.58
N ALA A 109 0.14 4.62 6.90
CA ALA A 109 0.00 6.06 7.14
C ALA A 109 -1.41 6.35 7.63
N ILE A 110 -1.58 7.46 8.32
CA ILE A 110 -2.86 7.87 8.87
C ILE A 110 -3.17 9.28 8.37
N ASP A 111 -4.43 9.50 7.96
CA ASP A 111 -4.87 10.83 7.53
C ASP A 111 -4.57 11.87 8.61
N GLY A 112 -3.95 12.98 8.18
CA GLY A 112 -3.62 14.08 9.07
C GLY A 112 -2.30 13.95 9.81
N GLU A 113 -1.65 12.80 9.76
CA GLU A 113 -0.34 12.62 10.37
C GLU A 113 0.76 12.72 9.32
N ARG A 114 1.95 13.12 9.76
CA ARG A 114 3.08 13.38 8.86
C ARG A 114 4.14 12.30 8.87
N LYS A 115 3.80 11.12 9.33
CA LYS A 115 4.80 10.04 9.39
C LYS A 115 4.16 8.68 9.14
N VAL A 116 5.02 7.77 8.71
CA VAL A 116 4.65 6.38 8.49
C VAL A 116 4.74 5.63 9.82
N LEU A 117 3.72 4.84 10.12
CA LEU A 117 3.74 3.96 11.28
C LEU A 117 4.42 2.65 10.91
N ARG A 118 5.20 2.14 11.84
CA ARG A 118 5.88 0.84 11.69
C ARG A 118 5.15 -0.28 12.40
N SER A 119 4.08 0.02 13.13
CA SER A 119 3.23 -0.99 13.76
C SER A 119 1.80 -0.51 13.81
N LEU A 120 0.87 -1.47 13.81
CA LEU A 120 -0.56 -1.17 13.91
C LEU A 120 -0.90 -0.76 15.34
N LYS A 121 -1.70 0.29 15.45
CA LYS A 121 -2.26 0.72 16.73
C LYS A 121 -3.75 0.44 16.73
N ALA A 122 -4.24 -0.21 17.78
CA ALA A 122 -5.65 -0.49 17.92
C ALA A 122 -6.45 0.82 18.01
N GLY A 123 -7.64 0.83 17.42
CA GLY A 123 -8.54 1.96 17.51
C GLY A 123 -8.23 3.12 16.57
N VAL A 124 -7.13 3.07 15.82
CA VAL A 124 -6.80 4.14 14.88
C VAL A 124 -7.67 4.02 13.63
N GLN A 125 -8.26 5.15 13.24
CA GLN A 125 -9.10 5.25 12.06
C GLN A 125 -8.32 5.78 10.86
N HIS A 126 -8.87 5.59 9.66
CA HIS A 126 -8.35 6.16 8.40
C HIS A 126 -6.90 5.75 8.09
N LYS A 127 -6.62 4.47 8.21
CA LYS A 127 -5.32 3.89 7.85
C LYS A 127 -5.19 3.75 6.34
N HIS A 128 -3.99 4.08 5.85
CA HIS A 128 -3.63 3.88 4.44
C HIS A 128 -2.44 2.93 4.40
N PHE A 129 -2.59 1.78 3.75
CA PHE A 129 -1.51 0.82 3.60
C PHE A 129 -0.81 1.06 2.27
N LEU A 130 0.49 1.23 2.33
CA LEU A 130 1.34 1.51 1.18
C LEU A 130 2.22 0.29 0.90
N LEU A 131 2.33 -0.06 -0.38
CA LEU A 131 3.21 -1.16 -0.81
C LEU A 131 4.62 -0.61 -0.96
N VAL A 132 5.53 -1.08 -0.12
CA VAL A 132 6.90 -0.57 -0.06
C VAL A 132 7.63 -0.89 -1.38
N GLY A 133 8.20 0.14 -1.99
CA GLY A 133 8.93 0.01 -3.24
C GLY A 133 8.07 0.10 -4.51
N LEU A 134 6.75 0.22 -4.37
CA LEU A 134 5.88 0.32 -5.54
C LEU A 134 6.17 1.56 -6.37
N GLY A 135 6.43 2.70 -5.71
CA GLY A 135 6.74 3.94 -6.41
C GLY A 135 8.02 3.82 -7.24
N VAL A 136 9.01 3.11 -6.73
CA VAL A 136 10.25 2.83 -7.45
C VAL A 136 9.96 2.04 -8.72
N MET A 137 9.15 1.01 -8.62
CA MET A 137 8.78 0.18 -9.78
C MET A 137 8.02 0.99 -10.83
N LEU A 138 7.13 1.89 -10.37
CA LEU A 138 6.37 2.75 -11.27
C LEU A 138 7.29 3.70 -12.03
N GLU A 139 8.30 4.25 -11.39
CA GLU A 139 9.28 5.11 -12.04
C GLU A 139 10.08 4.34 -13.10
N GLU A 140 10.50 3.12 -12.78
CA GLU A 140 11.24 2.29 -13.71
C GLU A 140 10.40 1.95 -14.95
N GLU A 141 9.14 1.59 -14.77
CA GLU A 141 8.23 1.32 -15.88
C GLU A 141 8.00 2.56 -16.74
N SER A 142 7.96 3.74 -16.13
CA SER A 142 7.78 4.99 -16.88
C SER A 142 8.98 5.34 -17.73
N ARG A 143 10.18 4.95 -17.32
CA ARG A 143 11.40 5.19 -18.12
C ARG A 143 11.49 4.30 -19.35
N GLU A 144 10.87 3.13 -19.31
CA GLU A 144 10.87 2.19 -20.43
C GLU A 144 9.91 2.61 -21.54
N ASP A 145 8.99 3.48 -21.24
CA ASP A 145 8.05 4.04 -22.21
C ASP A 145 8.69 5.24 -22.93
#